data_765b234ce81af1457148ac63e6ea3d41
#
_entry.id   765b234ce81af1457148ac63e6ea3d41
#
_cell.length_a   1.000
_cell.length_b   1.000
_cell.length_c   1.000
_cell.angle_alpha   90.00
_cell.angle_beta   90.00
_cell.angle_gamma   90.00
#
_symmetry.space_group_name_H-M   'P 1'
#
loop_
_entity.id
_entity.type
_entity.pdbx_description
1 polymer ?
#
loop_
_entity_poly.entity_id
_entity_poly.type
_entity_poly.pdbx_seq_one_letter_code
_entity_poly.pdbx_strand_id
1 'polypeptide(L)'
;MQNIKEKIKEIKIEDVLIGGTSRLYLMKDYLMIVDHASYDKQIHIFDKNNFKYITSIAPKGEGPNEITVIGNIGVNEQKGEFYVSDHGKLKIYSYNLDSVLTDSLYKPQVKTRMNADQFPDRYQYINDTLCIGLIIVPIGVNDYTPHVAKWNINTGN
;
A
#
# COMPACT_ATOMS: atom_id res chain seq x y z
N MET A 1 28.38 -20.26 -11.35
CA MET A 1 27.63 -19.27 -10.56
C MET A 1 27.89 -17.90 -11.17
N GLN A 2 26.88 -17.20 -11.72
CA GLN A 2 27.10 -15.85 -12.29
C GLN A 2 27.22 -14.85 -11.14
N ASN A 3 28.29 -14.03 -11.17
CA ASN A 3 28.43 -12.92 -10.23
C ASN A 3 27.46 -11.79 -10.64
N ILE A 4 26.38 -11.59 -9.90
CA ILE A 4 25.35 -10.58 -10.20
C ILE A 4 25.75 -9.18 -9.68
N LYS A 5 26.76 -9.04 -8.83
CA LYS A 5 27.16 -7.75 -8.25
C LYS A 5 27.52 -6.70 -9.31
N GLU A 6 28.16 -7.11 -10.42
CA GLU A 6 28.53 -6.20 -11.51
C GLU A 6 27.35 -5.75 -12.39
N LYS A 7 26.16 -6.38 -12.21
CA LYS A 7 24.93 -6.08 -12.96
C LYS A 7 23.95 -5.23 -12.17
N ILE A 8 24.22 -4.98 -10.88
CA ILE A 8 23.37 -4.17 -10.02
C ILE A 8 23.83 -2.72 -10.12
N LYS A 9 22.92 -1.84 -10.52
CA LYS A 9 23.13 -0.39 -10.49
C LYS A 9 22.39 0.19 -9.29
N GLU A 10 23.13 0.79 -8.39
CA GLU A 10 22.56 1.52 -7.27
C GLU A 10 21.88 2.81 -7.76
N ILE A 11 20.67 3.08 -7.24
CA ILE A 11 19.93 4.32 -7.46
C ILE A 11 19.91 5.06 -6.14
N LYS A 12 20.59 6.21 -6.10
CA LYS A 12 20.57 7.08 -4.93
C LYS A 12 19.29 7.90 -4.89
N ILE A 13 18.58 7.85 -3.76
CA ILE A 13 17.41 8.66 -3.48
C ILE A 13 17.80 9.61 -2.36
N GLU A 14 17.77 10.91 -2.63
CA GLU A 14 18.16 11.96 -1.69
C GLU A 14 16.96 12.81 -1.25
N ASP A 15 15.84 12.77 -2.00
CA ASP A 15 14.65 13.61 -1.75
C ASP A 15 13.84 13.16 -0.54
N VAL A 16 13.94 11.89 -0.15
CA VAL A 16 13.17 11.30 0.94
C VAL A 16 13.95 10.16 1.61
N LEU A 17 13.81 10.05 2.93
CA LEU A 17 14.37 8.92 3.68
C LEU A 17 13.46 7.70 3.53
N ILE A 18 14.05 6.56 3.19
CA ILE A 18 13.34 5.29 3.04
C ILE A 18 13.90 4.30 4.06
N GLY A 19 13.04 3.78 4.90
CA GLY A 19 13.38 2.82 5.93
C GLY A 19 13.63 1.40 5.37
N GLY A 20 14.30 0.56 6.17
CA GLY A 20 14.66 -0.81 5.78
C GLY A 20 13.47 -1.79 5.66
N THR A 21 12.28 -1.42 6.09
CA THR A 21 11.06 -2.26 6.01
C THR A 21 10.10 -1.76 4.94
N SER A 22 10.63 -1.42 3.76
CA SER A 22 9.85 -0.88 2.66
C SER A 22 9.42 -1.95 1.67
N ARG A 23 8.27 -1.72 1.01
CA ARG A 23 7.76 -2.57 -0.07
C ARG A 23 7.55 -1.76 -1.34
N LEU A 24 7.77 -2.40 -2.48
CA LEU A 24 7.69 -1.77 -3.79
C LEU A 24 6.41 -2.21 -4.51
N TYR A 25 5.73 -1.25 -5.13
CA TYR A 25 4.56 -1.47 -5.97
C TYR A 25 4.71 -0.66 -7.26
N LEU A 26 4.34 -1.27 -8.37
CA LEU A 26 4.30 -0.59 -9.66
C LEU A 26 2.85 -0.30 -10.05
N MET A 27 2.61 0.88 -10.60
CA MET A 27 1.33 1.26 -11.15
C MET A 27 1.55 2.24 -12.31
N LYS A 28 1.14 1.87 -13.52
CA LYS A 28 1.39 2.66 -14.75
C LYS A 28 2.89 3.02 -14.87
N ASP A 29 3.20 4.30 -14.93
CA ASP A 29 4.56 4.84 -15.04
C ASP A 29 5.20 5.19 -13.69
N TYR A 30 4.63 4.73 -12.60
CA TYR A 30 5.05 5.08 -11.26
C TYR A 30 5.51 3.88 -10.44
N LEU A 31 6.54 4.14 -9.64
CA LEU A 31 7.01 3.27 -8.56
C LEU A 31 6.53 3.86 -7.25
N MET A 32 5.77 3.10 -6.48
CA MET A 32 5.36 3.44 -5.13
C MET A 32 6.22 2.66 -4.13
N ILE A 33 6.85 3.36 -3.20
CA ILE A 33 7.60 2.78 -2.09
C ILE A 33 6.79 2.99 -0.82
N VAL A 34 6.30 1.90 -0.23
CA VAL A 34 5.59 1.91 1.05
C VAL A 34 6.60 1.72 2.16
N ASP A 35 6.80 2.75 2.96
CA ASP A 35 7.72 2.72 4.10
C ASP A 35 6.95 2.54 5.41
N HIS A 36 6.99 1.32 5.94
CA HIS A 36 6.34 0.96 7.21
C HIS A 36 6.98 1.63 8.43
N ALA A 37 8.24 2.08 8.30
CA ALA A 37 8.98 2.74 9.38
C ALA A 37 8.88 4.27 9.35
N SER A 38 8.29 4.85 8.32
CA SER A 38 8.15 6.31 8.19
C SER A 38 7.37 6.91 9.36
N TYR A 39 7.80 8.09 9.81
CA TYR A 39 7.16 8.86 10.88
C TYR A 39 6.22 9.95 10.35
N ASP A 40 6.32 10.31 9.07
CA ASP A 40 5.52 11.37 8.44
C ASP A 40 4.58 10.76 7.39
N LYS A 41 5.01 10.65 6.15
CA LYS A 41 4.23 10.09 5.05
C LYS A 41 4.76 8.71 4.68
N GLN A 42 3.87 7.76 4.51
CA GLN A 42 4.22 6.34 4.44
C GLN A 42 4.31 5.78 3.00
N ILE A 43 3.91 6.56 1.99
CA ILE A 43 3.98 6.16 0.58
C ILE A 43 4.72 7.23 -0.21
N HIS A 44 5.81 6.85 -0.85
CA HIS A 44 6.63 7.72 -1.68
C HIS A 44 6.47 7.32 -3.14
N ILE A 45 6.15 8.28 -4.01
CA ILE A 45 5.88 8.05 -5.43
C ILE A 45 7.02 8.62 -6.27
N PHE A 46 7.50 7.79 -7.19
CA PHE A 46 8.60 8.09 -8.13
C PHE A 46 8.17 7.78 -9.56
N ASP A 47 8.76 8.46 -10.53
CA ASP A 47 8.75 8.01 -11.93
C ASP A 47 9.56 6.70 -12.04
N LYS A 48 8.96 5.63 -12.58
CA LYS A 48 9.62 4.31 -12.65
C LYS A 48 10.78 4.22 -13.63
N ASN A 49 10.86 5.16 -14.61
CA ASN A 49 11.83 5.08 -15.69
C ASN A 49 13.14 5.80 -15.34
N ASN A 50 13.06 6.88 -14.57
CA ASN A 50 14.21 7.70 -14.18
C ASN A 50 14.42 7.78 -12.68
N PHE A 51 13.50 7.21 -11.88
CA PHE A 51 13.49 7.17 -10.41
C PHE A 51 13.45 8.55 -9.75
N LYS A 52 12.96 9.56 -10.49
CA LYS A 52 12.78 10.90 -9.95
C LYS A 52 11.63 10.89 -8.94
N TYR A 53 11.90 11.43 -7.74
CA TYR A 53 10.87 11.65 -6.73
C TYR A 53 9.81 12.63 -7.21
N ILE A 54 8.54 12.34 -6.92
CA ILE A 54 7.40 13.14 -7.30
C ILE A 54 6.69 13.69 -6.06
N THR A 55 6.23 12.81 -5.17
CA THR A 55 5.50 13.22 -3.98
C THR A 55 5.48 12.10 -2.92
N SER A 56 5.10 12.48 -1.70
CA SER A 56 4.78 11.53 -0.63
C SER A 56 3.37 11.77 -0.12
N ILE A 57 2.68 10.67 0.19
CA ILE A 57 1.28 10.66 0.63
C ILE A 57 1.07 9.71 1.80
N ALA A 58 -0.17 9.57 2.25
CA ALA A 58 -0.57 8.74 3.37
C ALA A 58 0.12 9.14 4.68
N PRO A 59 -0.19 10.33 5.22
CA PRO A 59 0.38 10.78 6.49
C PRO A 59 0.08 9.77 7.59
N LYS A 60 1.07 9.55 8.46
CA LYS A 60 0.97 8.64 9.59
C LYS A 60 0.28 9.33 10.75
N GLY A 61 -0.75 8.68 11.32
CA GLY A 61 -1.46 9.20 12.48
C GLY A 61 -2.85 8.64 12.66
N GLU A 62 -3.60 9.22 13.60
CA GLU A 62 -4.94 8.77 13.98
C GLU A 62 -6.07 9.64 13.39
N GLY A 63 -5.72 10.74 12.73
CA GLY A 63 -6.67 11.64 12.08
C GLY A 63 -7.48 10.96 10.95
N PRO A 64 -8.58 11.58 10.50
CA PRO A 64 -9.54 10.94 9.58
C PRO A 64 -8.93 10.55 8.22
N ASN A 65 -7.89 11.24 7.76
CA ASN A 65 -7.21 10.99 6.48
C ASN A 65 -5.77 10.48 6.66
N GLU A 66 -5.40 10.10 7.87
CA GLU A 66 -4.10 9.54 8.21
C GLU A 66 -4.18 8.02 8.28
N ILE A 67 -3.06 7.35 8.11
CA ILE A 67 -2.94 5.90 8.20
C ILE A 67 -2.20 5.55 9.50
N THR A 68 -2.84 4.77 10.35
CA THR A 68 -2.28 4.39 11.66
C THR A 68 -1.25 3.28 11.51
N VAL A 69 -1.65 2.16 10.87
CA VAL A 69 -0.78 1.01 10.61
C VAL A 69 -0.96 0.59 9.17
N ILE A 70 -0.04 1.06 8.32
CA ILE A 70 -0.10 0.77 6.89
C ILE A 70 0.16 -0.73 6.63
N GLY A 71 -0.72 -1.32 5.86
CA GLY A 71 -0.61 -2.70 5.40
C GLY A 71 -0.21 -2.81 3.93
N ASN A 72 -0.95 -3.62 3.20
CA ASN A 72 -0.71 -3.87 1.78
C ASN A 72 -1.35 -2.80 0.88
N ILE A 73 -0.82 -2.71 -0.35
CA ILE A 73 -1.46 -1.95 -1.44
C ILE A 73 -1.98 -2.93 -2.49
N GLY A 74 -3.25 -2.78 -2.83
CA GLY A 74 -3.86 -3.40 -4.00
C GLY A 74 -3.92 -2.39 -5.15
N VAL A 75 -3.46 -2.77 -6.35
CA VAL A 75 -3.40 -1.87 -7.51
C VAL A 75 -4.48 -2.21 -8.52
N ASN A 76 -5.27 -1.22 -8.93
CA ASN A 76 -6.23 -1.28 -10.02
C ASN A 76 -5.83 -0.32 -11.15
N GLU A 77 -4.97 -0.79 -12.04
CA GLU A 77 -4.46 0.03 -13.14
C GLU A 77 -5.55 0.53 -14.09
N GLN A 78 -6.59 -0.27 -14.32
CA GLN A 78 -7.68 0.08 -15.24
C GLN A 78 -8.45 1.33 -14.79
N LYS A 79 -8.67 1.46 -13.47
CA LYS A 79 -9.36 2.63 -12.88
C LYS A 79 -8.41 3.75 -12.48
N GLY A 80 -7.10 3.54 -12.54
CA GLY A 80 -6.14 4.48 -11.99
C GLY A 80 -6.24 4.61 -10.47
N GLU A 81 -6.70 3.55 -9.78
CA GLU A 81 -6.90 3.51 -8.33
C GLU A 81 -5.94 2.54 -7.66
N PHE A 82 -5.60 2.83 -6.42
CA PHE A 82 -4.95 1.87 -5.54
C PHE A 82 -5.58 1.91 -4.15
N TYR A 83 -5.54 0.76 -3.49
CA TYR A 83 -6.23 0.53 -2.23
C TYR A 83 -5.20 0.28 -1.13
N VAL A 84 -5.28 1.07 -0.06
CA VAL A 84 -4.32 1.03 1.06
C VAL A 84 -5.01 0.50 2.29
N SER A 85 -4.52 -0.60 2.84
CA SER A 85 -5.00 -1.15 4.11
C SER A 85 -4.44 -0.36 5.29
N ASP A 86 -5.31 0.01 6.22
CA ASP A 86 -4.96 0.51 7.55
C ASP A 86 -5.41 -0.52 8.60
N HIS A 87 -4.49 -1.32 9.07
CA HIS A 87 -4.78 -2.36 10.06
C HIS A 87 -5.11 -1.77 11.44
N GLY A 88 -4.61 -0.59 11.77
CA GLY A 88 -4.93 0.07 13.03
C GLY A 88 -6.39 0.55 13.10
N LYS A 89 -6.94 1.03 11.99
CA LYS A 89 -8.34 1.48 11.89
C LYS A 89 -9.28 0.44 11.31
N LEU A 90 -8.78 -0.72 10.88
CA LEU A 90 -9.52 -1.76 10.18
C LEU A 90 -10.28 -1.21 8.97
N LYS A 91 -9.59 -0.46 8.12
CA LYS A 91 -10.14 0.17 6.92
C LYS A 91 -9.25 -0.04 5.71
N ILE A 92 -9.86 -0.03 4.54
CA ILE A 92 -9.16 0.07 3.27
C ILE A 92 -9.55 1.41 2.65
N TYR A 93 -8.56 2.21 2.33
CA TYR A 93 -8.74 3.49 1.66
C TYR A 93 -8.50 3.35 0.16
N SER A 94 -9.31 4.02 -0.64
CA SER A 94 -9.12 4.18 -2.08
C SER A 94 -8.43 5.50 -2.37
N TYR A 95 -7.37 5.44 -3.15
CA TYR A 95 -6.63 6.57 -3.70
C TYR A 95 -6.78 6.57 -5.21
N ASN A 96 -7.07 7.73 -5.80
CA ASN A 96 -6.98 7.93 -7.25
C ASN A 96 -5.60 8.50 -7.58
N LEU A 97 -4.84 7.82 -8.44
CA LEU A 97 -3.45 8.17 -8.75
C LEU A 97 -3.33 9.56 -9.37
N ASP A 98 -4.17 9.88 -10.36
CA ASP A 98 -4.10 11.17 -11.05
C ASP A 98 -4.42 12.34 -10.11
N SER A 99 -5.40 12.14 -9.21
CA SER A 99 -5.74 13.13 -8.18
C SER A 99 -4.61 13.32 -7.18
N VAL A 100 -3.98 12.25 -6.74
CA VAL A 100 -2.81 12.28 -5.84
C VAL A 100 -1.65 13.08 -6.44
N LEU A 101 -1.45 12.98 -7.75
CA LEU A 101 -0.34 13.64 -8.45
C LEU A 101 -0.61 15.12 -8.76
N THR A 102 -1.88 15.53 -8.81
CA THR A 102 -2.28 16.87 -9.24
C THR A 102 -2.84 17.75 -8.13
N ASP A 103 -3.34 17.15 -7.05
CA ASP A 103 -3.96 17.86 -5.92
C ASP A 103 -3.23 17.55 -4.60
N SER A 104 -2.49 18.53 -4.10
CA SER A 104 -1.77 18.40 -2.82
C SER A 104 -2.70 18.30 -1.59
N LEU A 105 -3.98 18.64 -1.74
CA LEU A 105 -5.01 18.55 -0.70
C LEU A 105 -5.90 17.31 -0.84
N TYR A 106 -5.57 16.43 -1.80
CA TYR A 106 -6.33 15.21 -2.05
C TYR A 106 -6.49 14.37 -0.77
N LYS A 107 -7.72 13.89 -0.57
CA LYS A 107 -8.08 13.03 0.55
C LYS A 107 -8.61 11.70 0.04
N PRO A 108 -8.07 10.58 0.52
CA PRO A 108 -8.57 9.26 0.14
C PRO A 108 -9.99 9.04 0.68
N GLN A 109 -10.71 8.15 0.03
CA GLN A 109 -12.03 7.72 0.47
C GLN A 109 -11.94 6.35 1.13
N VAL A 110 -12.80 6.10 2.13
CA VAL A 110 -12.93 4.76 2.70
C VAL A 110 -13.61 3.87 1.66
N LYS A 111 -12.89 2.87 1.17
CA LYS A 111 -13.39 1.86 0.23
C LYS A 111 -14.26 0.83 0.94
N THR A 112 -13.74 0.27 2.03
CA THR A 112 -14.45 -0.70 2.88
C THR A 112 -13.87 -0.75 4.28
N ARG A 113 -14.58 -1.42 5.18
CA ARG A 113 -14.11 -1.76 6.52
C ARG A 113 -13.67 -3.22 6.56
N MET A 114 -12.61 -3.50 7.29
CA MET A 114 -12.16 -4.86 7.58
C MET A 114 -12.85 -5.36 8.85
N ASN A 115 -13.04 -6.68 8.94
CA ASN A 115 -13.54 -7.32 10.16
C ASN A 115 -12.35 -7.60 11.10
N ALA A 116 -12.51 -7.34 12.40
CA ALA A 116 -11.48 -7.62 13.39
C ALA A 116 -11.22 -9.13 13.59
N ASP A 117 -12.22 -9.97 13.35
CA ASP A 117 -12.10 -11.42 13.50
C ASP A 117 -11.32 -12.08 12.36
N GLN A 118 -11.31 -11.42 11.19
CA GLN A 118 -10.51 -11.82 10.04
C GLN A 118 -10.32 -10.64 9.09
N PHE A 119 -9.12 -10.45 8.59
CA PHE A 119 -8.82 -9.34 7.69
C PHE A 119 -7.69 -9.68 6.71
N PRO A 120 -7.68 -9.05 5.50
CA PRO A 120 -6.61 -9.25 4.53
C PRO A 120 -5.33 -8.55 5.00
N ASP A 121 -4.22 -9.29 5.03
CA ASP A 121 -2.87 -8.75 5.27
C ASP A 121 -2.17 -8.43 3.95
N ARG A 122 -2.08 -9.40 3.04
CA ARG A 122 -1.46 -9.25 1.72
C ARG A 122 -2.43 -9.73 0.66
N TYR A 123 -2.70 -8.89 -0.33
CA TYR A 123 -3.65 -9.25 -1.36
C TYR A 123 -3.29 -8.68 -2.73
N GLN A 124 -3.78 -9.35 -3.74
CA GLN A 124 -3.77 -8.91 -5.13
C GLN A 124 -5.21 -8.60 -5.56
N TYR A 125 -5.38 -7.46 -6.18
CA TYR A 125 -6.61 -7.09 -6.84
C TYR A 125 -6.73 -7.84 -8.17
N ILE A 126 -7.88 -8.45 -8.43
CA ILE A 126 -8.12 -9.23 -9.64
C ILE A 126 -9.10 -8.50 -10.57
N ASN A 127 -10.22 -8.02 -10.03
CA ASN A 127 -11.21 -7.27 -10.77
C ASN A 127 -12.04 -6.38 -9.82
N ASP A 128 -13.09 -5.72 -10.33
CA ASP A 128 -13.88 -4.70 -9.62
C ASP A 128 -14.43 -5.12 -8.24
N THR A 129 -14.51 -6.39 -7.96
CA THR A 129 -15.03 -6.92 -6.71
C THR A 129 -14.10 -7.90 -6.02
N LEU A 130 -13.25 -8.60 -6.79
CA LEU A 130 -12.52 -9.76 -6.33
C LEU A 130 -11.06 -9.43 -6.02
N CYS A 131 -10.65 -9.74 -4.82
CA CYS A 131 -9.25 -9.87 -4.41
C CYS A 131 -8.94 -11.31 -4.02
N ILE A 132 -7.68 -11.71 -4.14
CA ILE A 132 -7.13 -12.93 -3.56
C ILE A 132 -5.96 -12.56 -2.66
N GLY A 133 -5.86 -13.18 -1.51
CA GLY A 133 -4.76 -12.86 -0.61
C GLY A 133 -4.69 -13.71 0.63
N LEU A 134 -3.76 -13.32 1.47
CA LEU A 134 -3.54 -13.88 2.78
C LEU A 134 -4.49 -13.19 3.77
N ILE A 135 -5.41 -13.97 4.31
CA ILE A 135 -6.32 -13.52 5.37
C ILE A 135 -5.75 -13.93 6.71
N ILE A 136 -5.74 -13.02 7.64
CA ILE A 136 -5.30 -13.23 9.02
C ILE A 136 -6.53 -13.44 9.90
N VAL A 137 -6.52 -14.53 10.66
CA VAL A 137 -7.51 -14.82 11.70
C VAL A 137 -6.80 -14.78 13.04
N PRO A 138 -7.01 -13.74 13.87
CA PRO A 138 -6.47 -13.66 15.20
C PRO A 138 -7.05 -14.79 16.10
N ILE A 139 -6.19 -15.52 16.81
CA ILE A 139 -6.57 -16.59 17.75
C ILE A 139 -6.10 -16.33 19.18
N GLY A 140 -5.38 -15.23 19.39
CA GLY A 140 -4.89 -14.81 20.70
C GLY A 140 -4.09 -13.50 20.63
N VAL A 141 -3.50 -13.13 21.74
CA VAL A 141 -2.62 -11.96 21.79
C VAL A 141 -1.32 -12.31 21.06
N ASN A 142 -1.05 -11.58 19.96
CA ASN A 142 0.11 -11.81 19.08
C ASN A 142 0.15 -13.21 18.43
N ASP A 143 -0.99 -13.90 18.38
CA ASP A 143 -1.11 -15.20 17.73
C ASP A 143 -2.22 -15.19 16.67
N TYR A 144 -1.98 -15.81 15.50
CA TYR A 144 -2.90 -15.79 14.37
C TYR A 144 -2.69 -17.00 13.44
N THR A 145 -3.76 -17.36 12.76
CA THR A 145 -3.73 -18.38 11.69
C THR A 145 -3.94 -17.71 10.34
N PRO A 146 -2.96 -17.79 9.42
CA PRO A 146 -3.13 -17.28 8.06
C PRO A 146 -3.75 -18.35 7.15
N HIS A 147 -4.57 -17.94 6.19
CA HIS A 147 -5.02 -18.78 5.09
C HIS A 147 -5.18 -17.96 3.81
N VAL A 148 -5.13 -18.63 2.66
CA VAL A 148 -5.38 -17.98 1.37
C VAL A 148 -6.87 -18.01 1.08
N ALA A 149 -7.45 -16.85 0.80
CA ALA A 149 -8.86 -16.72 0.46
C ALA A 149 -9.11 -15.68 -0.63
N LYS A 150 -10.29 -15.78 -1.23
CA LYS A 150 -10.87 -14.73 -2.07
C LYS A 150 -11.79 -13.87 -1.20
N TRP A 151 -11.81 -12.58 -1.48
CA TRP A 151 -12.69 -11.65 -0.78
C TRP A 151 -13.11 -10.49 -1.67
N ASN A 152 -14.21 -9.86 -1.31
CA ASN A 152 -14.78 -8.75 -2.07
C ASN A 152 -14.34 -7.41 -1.48
N ILE A 153 -13.59 -6.62 -2.25
CA ILE A 153 -13.05 -5.34 -1.79
C ILE A 153 -14.13 -4.28 -1.51
N ASN A 154 -15.33 -4.43 -2.04
CA ASN A 154 -16.39 -3.47 -1.82
C ASN A 154 -17.19 -3.74 -0.55
N THR A 155 -17.24 -4.99 -0.11
CA THR A 155 -18.01 -5.42 1.07
C THR A 155 -17.14 -5.79 2.26
N GLY A 156 -15.87 -6.13 2.03
CA GLY A 156 -14.93 -6.60 3.06
C GLY A 156 -15.10 -8.09 3.41
N ASN A 157 -15.90 -8.86 2.63
CA ASN A 157 -16.20 -10.27 2.88
C ASN A 157 -15.72 -11.15 1.73
#